data_9b3de4b135e8eaa1132087acbedbc2dd
#
_entry.id   9b3de4b135e8eaa1132087acbedbc2dd
#
_cell.length_a   1.000
_cell.length_b   1.000
_cell.length_c   1.000
_cell.angle_alpha   90.00
_cell.angle_beta   90.00
_cell.angle_gamma   90.00
#
_symmetry.space_group_name_H-M   'P 1'
#
loop_
_entity.id
_entity.type
_entity.pdbx_description
1 polymer ?
#
loop_
_entity_poly.entity_id
_entity_poly.type
_entity_poly.pdbx_seq_one_letter_code
_entity_poly.pdbx_strand_id
1 'polypeptide(L)'
;LLAGKDRVNTGLVFTSTISIILFGICTHVFNQEGYIINLFLLIAFAVAALSLTLAQSAFLVLNKRALQSAFGQYLAPEMVKAIEKSGKQPELGGEKKQISIVMTDMRNFTALGESYGEDVEGFTSTMNRYMTAIAQPVLDNQGTLLKFIGDASLHIHGAPLDDDQHAVRSITTALGMIEAVDKFNAELAREGKPPVGLGVGVNTGDTLVGNIGAKTKFGYDVLGDPVSVAARLESQTKSYGVLIIVGPDTVDHCGNNFDWWELDNIAVKGKEEPLRIYTIHKQTPEHEAFLNNYYAGKWEIIFEKIQTYKDAAPQMADYYENMIARMKMGKPNDWNGIYRATSK
;
A
#
# COMPACT_ATOMS: atom_id res chain seq x y z
N LEU A 1 7.45 3.28 -25.21
CA LEU A 1 8.00 1.90 -25.18
C LEU A 1 7.61 1.09 -26.41
N LEU A 2 6.39 1.21 -26.93
CA LEU A 2 6.03 0.65 -28.23
C LEU A 2 6.97 1.23 -29.30
N ALA A 3 7.19 2.53 -29.34
CA ALA A 3 8.17 3.16 -30.23
C ALA A 3 9.62 2.70 -29.99
N GLY A 4 10.00 2.34 -28.78
CA GLY A 4 11.31 1.79 -28.44
C GLY A 4 11.46 0.32 -28.86
N LYS A 5 10.41 -0.49 -28.63
CA LYS A 5 10.39 -1.91 -29.03
C LYS A 5 10.35 -2.05 -30.56
N ASP A 6 9.57 -1.20 -31.21
CA ASP A 6 9.53 -1.15 -32.68
C ASP A 6 10.84 -0.64 -33.26
N ARG A 7 11.50 0.34 -32.65
CA ARG A 7 12.85 0.81 -33.07
C ARG A 7 13.91 -0.27 -32.88
N VAL A 8 13.88 -1.05 -31.78
CA VAL A 8 14.82 -2.14 -31.54
C VAL A 8 14.58 -3.29 -32.53
N ASN A 9 13.30 -3.68 -32.74
CA ASN A 9 12.94 -4.69 -33.71
C ASN A 9 13.28 -4.22 -35.13
N THR A 10 12.98 -2.96 -35.47
CA THR A 10 13.33 -2.36 -36.77
C THR A 10 14.85 -2.30 -36.94
N GLY A 11 15.59 -1.97 -35.90
CA GLY A 11 17.06 -1.98 -35.92
C GLY A 11 17.63 -3.37 -36.14
N LEU A 12 17.11 -4.41 -35.48
CA LEU A 12 17.51 -5.81 -35.66
C LEU A 12 17.21 -6.31 -37.07
N VAL A 13 16.00 -6.03 -37.58
CA VAL A 13 15.62 -6.38 -38.94
C VAL A 13 16.51 -5.67 -39.97
N PHE A 14 16.76 -4.37 -39.78
CA PHE A 14 17.59 -3.56 -40.65
C PHE A 14 19.06 -4.03 -40.66
N THR A 15 19.64 -4.32 -39.51
CA THR A 15 21.03 -4.84 -39.43
C THR A 15 21.14 -6.24 -40.00
N SER A 16 20.15 -7.12 -39.78
CA SER A 16 20.12 -8.44 -40.36
C SER A 16 19.99 -8.40 -41.88
N THR A 17 19.14 -7.52 -42.42
CA THR A 17 18.93 -7.33 -43.84
C THR A 17 20.20 -6.80 -44.52
N ILE A 18 20.84 -5.79 -43.95
CA ILE A 18 22.11 -5.26 -44.45
C ILE A 18 23.22 -6.35 -44.41
N SER A 19 23.26 -7.15 -43.34
CA SER A 19 24.22 -8.25 -43.22
C SER A 19 24.06 -9.30 -44.33
N ILE A 20 22.81 -9.67 -44.66
CA ILE A 20 22.48 -10.60 -45.73
C ILE A 20 22.87 -10.03 -47.10
N ILE A 21 22.57 -8.77 -47.37
CA ILE A 21 22.90 -8.10 -48.64
C ILE A 21 24.42 -8.03 -48.82
N LEU A 22 25.15 -7.58 -47.80
CA LEU A 22 26.62 -7.49 -47.83
C LEU A 22 27.28 -8.88 -47.96
N PHE A 23 26.73 -9.90 -47.28
CA PHE A 23 27.15 -11.28 -47.47
C PHE A 23 26.97 -11.73 -48.92
N GLY A 24 25.81 -11.43 -49.56
CA GLY A 24 25.57 -11.74 -50.98
C GLY A 24 26.53 -11.03 -51.92
N ILE A 25 26.82 -9.74 -51.68
CA ILE A 25 27.78 -8.96 -52.46
C ILE A 25 29.21 -9.55 -52.30
N CYS A 26 29.62 -9.82 -51.06
CA CYS A 26 30.97 -10.38 -50.79
C CYS A 26 31.14 -11.78 -51.41
N THR A 27 30.11 -12.65 -51.38
CA THR A 27 30.18 -13.98 -52.02
C THR A 27 30.20 -13.86 -53.55
N HIS A 28 29.49 -12.91 -54.13
CA HIS A 28 29.52 -12.65 -55.58
C HIS A 28 30.90 -12.18 -56.03
N VAL A 29 31.49 -11.22 -55.31
CA VAL A 29 32.87 -10.70 -55.61
C VAL A 29 33.91 -11.79 -55.38
N PHE A 30 33.78 -12.62 -54.33
CA PHE A 30 34.67 -13.75 -54.06
C PHE A 30 34.66 -14.75 -55.21
N ASN A 31 33.48 -15.08 -55.74
CA ASN A 31 33.34 -16.00 -56.87
C ASN A 31 33.95 -15.45 -58.17
N GLN A 32 33.99 -14.11 -58.33
CA GLN A 32 34.56 -13.49 -59.52
C GLN A 32 36.08 -13.33 -59.46
N GLU A 33 36.67 -13.03 -58.29
CA GLU A 33 38.09 -12.62 -58.20
C GLU A 33 38.94 -13.45 -57.23
N GLY A 34 38.41 -14.40 -56.45
CA GLY A 34 39.18 -15.40 -55.67
C GLY A 34 40.01 -14.85 -54.49
N TYR A 35 39.67 -13.68 -53.89
CA TYR A 35 40.54 -13.02 -52.94
C TYR A 35 40.27 -13.35 -51.45
N ILE A 36 41.35 -13.59 -50.67
CA ILE A 36 41.39 -13.77 -49.22
C ILE A 36 40.85 -12.53 -48.47
N ILE A 37 40.98 -11.33 -49.05
CA ILE A 37 40.50 -10.05 -48.47
C ILE A 37 38.99 -10.09 -48.16
N ASN A 38 38.18 -10.76 -48.96
CA ASN A 38 36.74 -10.85 -48.74
C ASN A 38 36.37 -11.70 -47.52
N LEU A 39 37.19 -12.67 -47.14
CA LEU A 39 36.97 -13.46 -45.91
C LEU A 39 37.18 -12.60 -44.65
N PHE A 40 38.23 -11.75 -44.63
CA PHE A 40 38.45 -10.83 -43.50
C PHE A 40 37.32 -9.82 -43.33
N LEU A 41 36.79 -9.25 -44.42
CA LEU A 41 35.64 -8.34 -44.41
C LEU A 41 34.38 -9.03 -43.90
N LEU A 42 34.11 -10.28 -44.31
CA LEU A 42 32.99 -11.08 -43.82
C LEU A 42 33.10 -11.35 -42.32
N ILE A 43 34.27 -11.74 -41.84
CA ILE A 43 34.51 -11.97 -40.40
C ILE A 43 34.36 -10.66 -39.64
N ALA A 44 34.92 -9.55 -40.07
CA ALA A 44 34.79 -8.24 -39.43
C ALA A 44 33.34 -7.78 -39.36
N PHE A 45 32.57 -8.03 -40.42
CA PHE A 45 31.15 -7.68 -40.44
C PHE A 45 30.32 -8.58 -39.52
N ALA A 46 30.60 -9.86 -39.46
CA ALA A 46 29.95 -10.80 -38.52
C ALA A 46 30.24 -10.44 -37.06
N VAL A 47 31.50 -10.06 -36.76
CA VAL A 47 31.89 -9.60 -35.43
C VAL A 47 31.19 -8.27 -35.05
N ALA A 48 31.09 -7.33 -36.00
CA ALA A 48 30.40 -6.07 -35.79
C ALA A 48 28.89 -6.31 -35.56
N ALA A 49 28.24 -7.15 -36.34
CA ALA A 49 26.84 -7.51 -36.16
C ALA A 49 26.59 -8.20 -34.81
N LEU A 50 27.48 -9.14 -34.44
CA LEU A 50 27.40 -9.84 -33.15
C LEU A 50 27.59 -8.85 -31.98
N SER A 51 28.57 -7.95 -32.05
CA SER A 51 28.82 -6.96 -31.02
C SER A 51 27.65 -6.00 -30.85
N LEU A 52 27.00 -5.57 -31.94
CA LEU A 52 25.82 -4.73 -31.92
C LEU A 52 24.63 -5.44 -31.29
N THR A 53 24.38 -6.69 -31.60
CA THR A 53 23.29 -7.49 -30.99
C THR A 53 23.54 -7.75 -29.52
N LEU A 54 24.78 -8.00 -29.11
CA LEU A 54 25.18 -8.13 -27.71
C LEU A 54 24.99 -6.81 -26.94
N ALA A 55 25.41 -5.68 -27.53
CA ALA A 55 25.21 -4.37 -26.92
C ALA A 55 23.72 -4.01 -26.75
N GLN A 56 22.90 -4.32 -27.75
CA GLN A 56 21.43 -4.10 -27.67
C GLN A 56 20.78 -5.01 -26.61
N SER A 57 21.16 -6.28 -26.55
CA SER A 57 20.64 -7.20 -25.54
C SER A 57 21.08 -6.79 -24.12
N ALA A 58 22.34 -6.36 -23.94
CA ALA A 58 22.83 -5.83 -22.67
C ALA A 58 22.08 -4.57 -22.26
N PHE A 59 21.83 -3.64 -23.18
CA PHE A 59 21.05 -2.43 -22.93
C PHE A 59 19.60 -2.74 -22.49
N LEU A 60 18.95 -3.72 -23.13
CA LEU A 60 17.61 -4.17 -22.73
C LEU A 60 17.60 -4.79 -21.33
N VAL A 61 18.61 -5.62 -21.02
CA VAL A 61 18.75 -6.24 -19.69
C VAL A 61 19.02 -5.18 -18.61
N LEU A 62 19.88 -4.20 -18.90
CA LEU A 62 20.18 -3.11 -17.96
C LEU A 62 18.95 -2.23 -17.70
N ASN A 63 18.21 -1.87 -18.74
CA ASN A 63 16.96 -1.12 -18.58
C ASN A 63 15.90 -1.90 -17.79
N LYS A 64 15.80 -3.20 -18.05
CA LYS A 64 14.91 -4.08 -17.28
C LYS A 64 15.31 -4.14 -15.81
N ARG A 65 16.60 -4.30 -15.50
CA ARG A 65 17.10 -4.29 -14.12
C ARG A 65 16.89 -2.95 -13.44
N ALA A 66 17.06 -1.82 -14.14
CA ALA A 66 16.82 -0.49 -13.61
C ALA A 66 15.34 -0.30 -13.23
N LEU A 67 14.41 -0.74 -14.08
CA LEU A 67 12.98 -0.76 -13.79
C LEU A 67 12.64 -1.66 -12.60
N GLN A 68 13.17 -2.88 -12.56
CA GLN A 68 12.97 -3.82 -11.45
C GLN A 68 13.55 -3.27 -10.14
N SER A 69 14.70 -2.61 -10.18
CA SER A 69 15.31 -1.98 -9.00
C SER A 69 14.49 -0.79 -8.49
N ALA A 70 13.94 0.02 -9.41
CA ALA A 70 13.15 1.19 -9.04
C ALA A 70 11.78 0.82 -8.44
N PHE A 71 11.13 -0.20 -8.96
CA PHE A 71 9.79 -0.62 -8.52
C PHE A 71 9.78 -1.83 -7.61
N GLY A 72 10.79 -2.70 -7.66
CA GLY A 72 10.83 -3.93 -6.88
C GLY A 72 10.93 -3.73 -5.37
N GLN A 73 11.21 -2.51 -4.92
CA GLN A 73 11.21 -2.16 -3.50
C GLN A 73 9.79 -1.76 -2.99
N TYR A 74 8.87 -1.45 -3.89
CA TYR A 74 7.55 -0.90 -3.57
C TYR A 74 6.40 -1.80 -3.99
N LEU A 75 6.63 -2.69 -4.96
CA LEU A 75 5.60 -3.49 -5.62
C LEU A 75 5.90 -4.98 -5.52
N ALA A 76 4.84 -5.78 -5.47
CA ALA A 76 4.95 -7.22 -5.63
C ALA A 76 5.59 -7.57 -7.00
N PRO A 77 6.39 -8.65 -7.10
CA PRO A 77 7.08 -9.02 -8.33
C PRO A 77 6.15 -9.21 -9.54
N GLU A 78 4.92 -9.66 -9.31
CA GLU A 78 3.88 -9.85 -10.32
C GLU A 78 3.43 -8.51 -10.92
N MET A 79 3.29 -7.48 -10.09
CA MET A 79 2.94 -6.12 -10.52
C MET A 79 4.07 -5.48 -11.32
N VAL A 80 5.32 -5.69 -10.91
CA VAL A 80 6.50 -5.22 -11.67
C VAL A 80 6.50 -5.85 -13.07
N LYS A 81 6.24 -7.16 -13.18
CA LYS A 81 6.14 -7.87 -14.46
C LYS A 81 4.98 -7.35 -15.33
N ALA A 82 3.84 -7.00 -14.72
CA ALA A 82 2.69 -6.46 -15.43
C ALA A 82 2.99 -5.05 -15.98
N ILE A 83 3.67 -4.21 -15.20
CA ILE A 83 4.13 -2.88 -15.64
C ILE A 83 5.14 -3.02 -16.78
N GLU A 84 6.10 -3.95 -16.68
CA GLU A 84 7.05 -4.25 -17.77
C GLU A 84 6.32 -4.60 -19.07
N LYS A 85 5.27 -5.43 -18.99
CA LYS A 85 4.46 -5.81 -20.17
C LYS A 85 3.64 -4.66 -20.74
N SER A 86 3.12 -3.76 -19.89
CA SER A 86 2.32 -2.61 -20.33
C SER A 86 3.13 -1.57 -21.08
N GLY A 87 4.46 -1.60 -20.92
CA GLY A 87 5.38 -0.67 -21.57
C GLY A 87 5.34 0.77 -21.08
N LYS A 88 4.61 1.06 -20.01
CA LYS A 88 4.55 2.40 -19.41
C LYS A 88 5.85 2.71 -18.69
N GLN A 89 6.47 3.85 -19.01
CA GLN A 89 7.63 4.37 -18.24
C GLN A 89 7.15 5.27 -17.12
N PRO A 90 7.88 5.30 -15.97
CA PRO A 90 7.61 6.25 -14.91
C PRO A 90 7.98 7.65 -15.40
N GLU A 91 6.99 8.45 -15.69
CA GLU A 91 7.13 9.87 -15.97
C GLU A 91 6.65 10.69 -14.77
N LEU A 92 7.17 11.92 -14.60
CA LEU A 92 6.60 12.88 -13.65
C LEU A 92 5.17 13.18 -14.06
N GLY A 93 4.27 13.01 -13.12
CA GLY A 93 2.84 13.24 -13.32
C GLY A 93 2.01 12.24 -12.54
N GLY A 94 0.73 12.47 -12.49
CA GLY A 94 -0.22 11.62 -11.80
C GLY A 94 -1.54 11.54 -12.54
N GLU A 95 -2.29 10.52 -12.22
CA GLU A 95 -3.66 10.32 -12.68
C GLU A 95 -4.62 10.29 -11.49
N LYS A 96 -5.86 10.69 -11.71
CA LYS A 96 -6.92 10.57 -10.71
C LYS A 96 -7.47 9.15 -10.77
N LYS A 97 -7.36 8.42 -9.65
CA LYS A 97 -7.86 7.05 -9.51
C LYS A 97 -8.66 6.90 -8.24
N GLN A 98 -9.69 6.07 -8.29
CA GLN A 98 -10.34 5.55 -7.09
C GLN A 98 -9.53 4.38 -6.57
N ILE A 99 -8.98 4.53 -5.37
CA ILE A 99 -8.09 3.56 -4.72
C ILE A 99 -8.42 3.42 -3.24
N SER A 100 -7.98 2.34 -2.63
CA SER A 100 -7.98 2.18 -1.18
C SER A 100 -6.63 2.52 -0.58
N ILE A 101 -6.64 3.39 0.40
CA ILE A 101 -5.49 3.88 1.15
C ILE A 101 -5.50 3.22 2.53
N VAL A 102 -4.36 2.72 2.95
CA VAL A 102 -4.15 2.14 4.26
C VAL A 102 -3.01 2.88 4.95
N MET A 103 -3.31 3.46 6.10
CA MET A 103 -2.35 4.08 6.99
C MET A 103 -2.22 3.24 8.25
N THR A 104 -1.00 2.98 8.69
CA THR A 104 -0.75 2.24 9.93
C THR A 104 0.21 2.99 10.83
N ASP A 105 0.10 2.77 12.14
CA ASP A 105 1.04 3.30 13.11
C ASP A 105 1.27 2.28 14.24
N MET A 106 2.52 2.19 14.70
CA MET A 106 2.88 1.29 15.80
C MET A 106 2.41 1.87 17.13
N ARG A 107 1.85 1.04 17.97
CA ARG A 107 1.58 1.37 19.38
C ARG A 107 2.69 0.84 20.26
N ASN A 108 2.99 1.55 21.34
CA ASN A 108 4.05 1.24 22.31
C ASN A 108 5.49 1.32 21.73
N PHE A 109 5.70 2.06 20.64
CA PHE A 109 7.02 2.30 20.04
C PHE A 109 8.04 2.80 21.08
N THR A 110 7.66 3.81 21.88
CA THR A 110 8.54 4.39 22.91
C THR A 110 8.98 3.34 23.93
N ALA A 111 8.05 2.54 24.46
CA ALA A 111 8.36 1.50 25.43
C ALA A 111 9.27 0.41 24.86
N LEU A 112 9.07 0.05 23.58
CA LEU A 112 9.97 -0.86 22.87
C LEU A 112 11.38 -0.26 22.77
N GLY A 113 11.50 1.01 22.32
CA GLY A 113 12.78 1.70 22.21
C GLY A 113 13.52 1.79 23.55
N GLU A 114 12.84 2.20 24.62
CA GLU A 114 13.39 2.28 25.97
C GLU A 114 13.92 0.91 26.48
N SER A 115 13.30 -0.19 26.07
CA SER A 115 13.73 -1.55 26.44
C SER A 115 15.08 -1.96 25.87
N TYR A 116 15.60 -1.23 24.88
CA TYR A 116 16.92 -1.45 24.27
C TYR A 116 18.01 -0.58 24.89
N GLY A 117 17.66 0.50 25.64
CA GLY A 117 18.63 1.40 26.23
C GLY A 117 19.62 1.96 25.19
N GLU A 118 20.90 1.66 25.33
CA GLU A 118 21.96 2.10 24.41
C GLU A 118 22.20 1.14 23.22
N ASP A 119 21.50 0.00 23.16
CA ASP A 119 21.63 -0.99 22.09
C ASP A 119 20.89 -0.52 20.81
N VAL A 120 21.50 0.42 20.09
CA VAL A 120 20.95 1.00 18.84
C VAL A 120 20.87 -0.06 17.74
N GLU A 121 21.83 -0.99 17.67
CA GLU A 121 21.88 -2.03 16.65
C GLU A 121 20.74 -3.04 16.83
N GLY A 122 20.53 -3.51 18.06
CA GLY A 122 19.43 -4.41 18.41
C GLY A 122 18.07 -3.77 18.15
N PHE A 123 17.89 -2.49 18.51
CA PHE A 123 16.66 -1.76 18.22
C PHE A 123 16.42 -1.62 16.71
N THR A 124 17.44 -1.23 15.94
CA THR A 124 17.33 -1.10 14.48
C THR A 124 16.99 -2.43 13.82
N SER A 125 17.63 -3.52 14.24
CA SER A 125 17.35 -4.87 13.77
C SER A 125 15.89 -5.27 14.02
N THR A 126 15.39 -4.96 15.22
CA THR A 126 14.00 -5.26 15.61
C THR A 126 13.01 -4.42 14.80
N MET A 127 13.28 -3.15 14.59
CA MET A 127 12.45 -2.30 13.72
C MET A 127 12.41 -2.80 12.28
N ASN A 128 13.54 -3.26 11.74
CA ASN A 128 13.58 -3.85 10.40
C ASN A 128 12.75 -5.14 10.30
N ARG A 129 12.76 -5.99 11.35
CA ARG A 129 11.91 -7.18 11.43
C ARG A 129 10.42 -6.80 11.45
N TYR A 130 10.05 -5.82 12.28
CA TYR A 130 8.68 -5.30 12.33
C TYR A 130 8.22 -4.77 10.96
N MET A 131 9.00 -3.89 10.35
CA MET A 131 8.69 -3.31 9.04
C MET A 131 8.55 -4.41 7.97
N THR A 132 9.39 -5.43 8.02
CA THR A 132 9.29 -6.59 7.13
C THR A 132 8.00 -7.37 7.36
N ALA A 133 7.64 -7.60 8.64
CA ALA A 133 6.43 -8.33 9.00
C ALA A 133 5.15 -7.63 8.50
N ILE A 134 5.05 -6.30 8.64
CA ILE A 134 3.88 -5.54 8.16
C ILE A 134 3.89 -5.31 6.65
N ALA A 135 5.06 -5.31 5.99
CA ALA A 135 5.15 -5.15 4.54
C ALA A 135 4.71 -6.40 3.77
N GLN A 136 4.95 -7.60 4.31
CA GLN A 136 4.64 -8.85 3.62
C GLN A 136 3.15 -8.99 3.25
N PRO A 137 2.17 -8.74 4.15
CA PRO A 137 0.74 -8.78 3.79
C PRO A 137 0.36 -7.80 2.68
N VAL A 138 1.04 -6.64 2.56
CA VAL A 138 0.82 -5.70 1.45
C VAL A 138 1.16 -6.34 0.12
N LEU A 139 2.33 -6.97 0.04
CA LEU A 139 2.83 -7.61 -1.18
C LEU A 139 2.00 -8.85 -1.54
N ASP A 140 1.62 -9.67 -0.56
CA ASP A 140 0.82 -10.88 -0.75
C ASP A 140 -0.58 -10.56 -1.31
N ASN A 141 -1.13 -9.39 -0.95
CA ASN A 141 -2.43 -8.91 -1.43
C ASN A 141 -2.32 -7.90 -2.58
N GLN A 142 -1.22 -7.88 -3.33
CA GLN A 142 -1.02 -7.03 -4.50
C GLN A 142 -1.13 -5.52 -4.20
N GLY A 143 -0.83 -5.14 -2.97
CA GLY A 143 -0.72 -3.74 -2.58
C GLY A 143 0.58 -3.10 -3.02
N THR A 144 0.61 -1.79 -2.96
CA THR A 144 1.77 -0.96 -3.25
C THR A 144 2.21 -0.28 -1.95
N LEU A 145 3.33 -0.69 -1.38
CA LEU A 145 3.93 -0.02 -0.23
C LEU A 145 4.62 1.26 -0.71
N LEU A 146 4.06 2.42 -0.38
CA LEU A 146 4.60 3.71 -0.82
C LEU A 146 5.80 4.14 0.02
N LYS A 147 5.66 4.11 1.34
CA LYS A 147 6.72 4.54 2.27
C LYS A 147 6.45 4.13 3.70
N PHE A 148 7.53 4.06 4.46
CA PHE A 148 7.49 4.12 5.92
C PHE A 148 7.68 5.58 6.37
N ILE A 149 6.98 5.98 7.42
CA ILE A 149 7.04 7.32 8.03
C ILE A 149 7.36 7.10 9.51
N GLY A 150 8.64 6.94 9.82
CA GLY A 150 9.05 6.44 11.14
C GLY A 150 8.63 4.99 11.35
N ASP A 151 7.79 4.74 12.32
CA ASP A 151 7.16 3.45 12.63
C ASP A 151 5.80 3.24 11.95
N ALA A 152 5.28 4.27 11.28
CA ALA A 152 4.06 4.22 10.47
C ALA A 152 4.33 3.73 9.04
N SER A 153 3.33 3.17 8.38
CA SER A 153 3.37 2.85 6.95
C SER A 153 2.19 3.42 6.17
N LEU A 154 2.45 3.81 4.93
CA LEU A 154 1.44 4.18 3.95
C LEU A 154 1.51 3.24 2.77
N HIS A 155 0.41 2.59 2.46
CA HIS A 155 0.27 1.73 1.30
C HIS A 155 -1.11 1.86 0.66
N ILE A 156 -1.23 1.39 -0.57
CA ILE A 156 -2.44 1.55 -1.38
C ILE A 156 -2.77 0.26 -2.12
N HIS A 157 -4.04 0.13 -2.51
CA HIS A 157 -4.53 -0.90 -3.41
C HIS A 157 -5.31 -0.25 -4.57
N GLY A 158 -5.19 -0.78 -5.79
CA GLY A 158 -5.83 -0.23 -7.00
C GLY A 158 -4.90 0.63 -7.86
N ALA A 159 -3.63 0.75 -7.49
CA ALA A 159 -2.61 1.42 -8.28
C ALA A 159 -1.22 0.83 -8.01
N PRO A 160 -0.29 0.84 -8.99
CA PRO A 160 -0.35 1.46 -10.31
C PRO A 160 -1.23 0.71 -11.32
N LEU A 161 -1.56 -0.56 -11.05
CA LEU A 161 -2.47 -1.35 -11.88
C LEU A 161 -3.89 -1.20 -11.35
N ASP A 162 -4.86 -1.21 -12.28
CA ASP A 162 -6.27 -1.23 -11.91
C ASP A 162 -6.62 -2.56 -11.21
N ASP A 163 -7.39 -2.49 -10.15
CA ASP A 163 -7.85 -3.64 -9.38
C ASP A 163 -9.25 -3.37 -8.84
N ASP A 164 -10.25 -4.04 -9.39
CA ASP A 164 -11.65 -3.92 -8.95
C ASP A 164 -11.88 -4.44 -7.52
N GLN A 165 -10.92 -5.21 -6.98
CA GLN A 165 -10.96 -5.77 -5.62
C GLN A 165 -10.11 -4.95 -4.63
N HIS A 166 -9.68 -3.74 -4.99
CA HIS A 166 -8.77 -2.93 -4.18
C HIS A 166 -9.24 -2.74 -2.73
N ALA A 167 -10.54 -2.53 -2.50
CA ALA A 167 -11.10 -2.37 -1.17
C ALA A 167 -11.06 -3.67 -0.36
N VAL A 168 -11.47 -4.80 -0.95
CA VAL A 168 -11.42 -6.11 -0.31
C VAL A 168 -9.99 -6.49 0.05
N ARG A 169 -9.04 -6.27 -0.87
CA ARG A 169 -7.61 -6.55 -0.64
C ARG A 169 -7.02 -5.66 0.45
N SER A 170 -7.43 -4.40 0.53
CA SER A 170 -6.96 -3.47 1.58
C SER A 170 -7.37 -3.95 2.97
N ILE A 171 -8.59 -4.44 3.13
CA ILE A 171 -9.08 -5.02 4.39
C ILE A 171 -8.37 -6.35 4.70
N THR A 172 -8.20 -7.22 3.71
CA THR A 172 -7.44 -8.47 3.86
C THR A 172 -6.00 -8.19 4.29
N THR A 173 -5.37 -7.17 3.70
CA THR A 173 -4.03 -6.71 4.10
C THR A 173 -4.01 -6.23 5.55
N ALA A 174 -4.97 -5.39 5.95
CA ALA A 174 -5.07 -4.89 7.32
C ALA A 174 -5.19 -6.02 8.34
N LEU A 175 -6.04 -7.03 8.08
CA LEU A 175 -6.16 -8.22 8.91
C LEU A 175 -4.86 -9.03 8.95
N GLY A 176 -4.23 -9.24 7.80
CA GLY A 176 -2.93 -9.93 7.72
C GLY A 176 -1.81 -9.20 8.47
N MET A 177 -1.83 -7.88 8.51
CA MET A 177 -0.88 -7.09 9.30
C MET A 177 -1.07 -7.29 10.81
N ILE A 178 -2.32 -7.32 11.29
CA ILE A 178 -2.60 -7.61 12.71
C ILE A 178 -2.04 -8.99 13.08
N GLU A 179 -2.33 -10.01 12.25
CA GLU A 179 -1.80 -11.36 12.47
C GLU A 179 -0.25 -11.40 12.45
N ALA A 180 0.38 -10.63 11.57
CA ALA A 180 1.84 -10.53 11.50
C ALA A 180 2.43 -9.89 12.76
N VAL A 181 1.76 -8.86 13.32
CA VAL A 181 2.18 -8.22 14.57
C VAL A 181 1.99 -9.15 15.76
N ASP A 182 0.94 -9.98 15.79
CA ASP A 182 0.76 -11.00 16.83
C ASP A 182 1.90 -12.03 16.82
N LYS A 183 2.29 -12.50 15.62
CA LYS A 183 3.46 -13.38 15.46
C LYS A 183 4.76 -12.72 15.90
N PHE A 184 4.96 -11.45 15.54
CA PHE A 184 6.10 -10.66 15.93
C PHE A 184 6.16 -10.45 17.48
N ASN A 185 5.02 -10.22 18.12
CA ASN A 185 4.94 -10.13 19.59
C ASN A 185 5.32 -11.44 20.29
N ALA A 186 5.01 -12.59 19.69
CA ALA A 186 5.46 -13.88 20.20
C ALA A 186 7.00 -14.02 20.12
N GLU A 187 7.66 -13.39 19.15
CA GLU A 187 9.13 -13.32 19.08
C GLU A 187 9.68 -12.37 20.15
N LEU A 188 9.12 -11.15 20.26
CA LEU A 188 9.50 -10.17 21.28
C LEU A 188 9.41 -10.76 22.70
N ALA A 189 8.36 -11.52 22.99
CA ALA A 189 8.19 -12.17 24.28
C ALA A 189 9.31 -13.17 24.61
N ARG A 190 9.80 -13.93 23.61
CA ARG A 190 10.94 -14.84 23.76
C ARG A 190 12.25 -14.08 24.03
N GLU A 191 12.36 -12.86 23.53
CA GLU A 191 13.50 -11.96 23.71
C GLU A 191 13.38 -11.12 25.00
N GLY A 192 12.29 -11.28 25.77
CA GLY A 192 12.02 -10.49 26.97
C GLY A 192 11.71 -9.01 26.69
N LYS A 193 11.23 -8.72 25.50
CA LYS A 193 10.87 -7.36 25.05
C LYS A 193 9.37 -7.09 25.18
N PRO A 194 8.96 -5.84 25.41
CA PRO A 194 7.56 -5.48 25.52
C PRO A 194 6.83 -5.67 24.18
N PRO A 195 5.53 -6.06 24.22
CA PRO A 195 4.74 -6.19 23.02
C PRO A 195 4.42 -4.82 22.39
N VAL A 196 4.22 -4.82 21.08
CA VAL A 196 3.75 -3.68 20.32
C VAL A 196 2.34 -3.93 19.81
N GLY A 197 1.62 -2.85 19.49
CA GLY A 197 0.34 -2.93 18.81
C GLY A 197 0.40 -2.29 17.43
N LEU A 198 -0.70 -2.38 16.70
CA LEU A 198 -0.88 -1.73 15.39
C LEU A 198 -2.24 -1.05 15.34
N GLY A 199 -2.25 0.22 14.98
CA GLY A 199 -3.44 0.94 14.53
C GLY A 199 -3.50 0.94 13.01
N VAL A 200 -4.69 0.71 12.43
CA VAL A 200 -4.89 0.70 10.97
C VAL A 200 -6.10 1.54 10.62
N GLY A 201 -5.91 2.52 9.74
CA GLY A 201 -6.97 3.30 9.12
C GLY A 201 -7.08 2.97 7.63
N VAL A 202 -8.27 2.57 7.18
CA VAL A 202 -8.54 2.24 5.77
C VAL A 202 -9.59 3.17 5.21
N ASN A 203 -9.29 3.79 4.07
CA ASN A 203 -10.25 4.66 3.39
C ASN A 203 -10.14 4.55 1.88
N THR A 204 -11.26 4.60 1.18
CA THR A 204 -11.34 4.55 -0.27
C THR A 204 -11.78 5.90 -0.82
N GLY A 205 -11.28 6.28 -1.99
CA GLY A 205 -11.74 7.48 -2.66
C GLY A 205 -10.86 7.92 -3.82
N ASP A 206 -11.32 8.94 -4.52
CA ASP A 206 -10.64 9.56 -5.66
C ASP A 206 -9.36 10.28 -5.20
N THR A 207 -8.24 9.81 -5.69
CA THR A 207 -6.91 10.22 -5.23
C THR A 207 -5.99 10.48 -6.42
N LEU A 208 -5.16 11.50 -6.36
CA LEU A 208 -4.08 11.71 -7.32
C LEU A 208 -2.96 10.71 -7.02
N VAL A 209 -2.66 9.84 -7.96
CA VAL A 209 -1.63 8.79 -7.84
C VAL A 209 -0.61 8.95 -8.94
N GLY A 210 0.68 8.87 -8.63
CA GLY A 210 1.72 8.93 -9.64
C GLY A 210 3.09 9.30 -9.11
N ASN A 211 4.00 9.66 -10.00
CA ASN A 211 5.33 10.11 -9.64
C ASN A 211 5.29 11.58 -9.22
N ILE A 212 5.29 11.81 -7.92
CA ILE A 212 5.10 13.12 -7.29
C ILE A 212 6.41 13.56 -6.61
N GLY A 213 6.76 14.84 -6.75
CA GLY A 213 7.94 15.41 -6.12
C GLY A 213 8.60 16.49 -6.96
N ALA A 214 9.84 16.82 -6.58
CA ALA A 214 10.67 17.74 -7.32
C ALA A 214 11.38 17.04 -8.49
N LYS A 215 11.78 17.78 -9.51
CA LYS A 215 12.54 17.23 -10.66
C LYS A 215 13.80 16.46 -10.24
N THR A 216 14.39 16.82 -9.11
CA THR A 216 15.61 16.20 -8.58
C THR A 216 15.33 15.02 -7.62
N LYS A 217 14.09 14.93 -7.06
CA LYS A 217 13.69 13.86 -6.14
C LYS A 217 12.18 13.67 -6.21
N PHE A 218 11.75 12.63 -6.84
CA PHE A 218 10.34 12.23 -6.90
C PHE A 218 10.21 10.75 -6.58
N GLY A 219 9.03 10.34 -6.24
CA GLY A 219 8.68 8.94 -5.98
C GLY A 219 7.22 8.68 -6.31
N TYR A 220 6.87 7.42 -6.41
CA TYR A 220 5.49 7.03 -6.57
C TYR A 220 4.76 7.30 -5.25
N ASP A 221 3.74 8.12 -5.28
CA ASP A 221 3.05 8.62 -4.09
C ASP A 221 1.58 8.95 -4.40
N VAL A 222 0.85 9.36 -3.37
CA VAL A 222 -0.56 9.71 -3.44
C VAL A 222 -0.83 11.04 -2.77
N LEU A 223 -1.76 11.82 -3.35
CA LEU A 223 -2.22 13.08 -2.79
C LEU A 223 -3.75 13.18 -2.87
N GLY A 224 -4.36 13.64 -1.81
CA GLY A 224 -5.79 13.91 -1.79
C GLY A 224 -6.39 13.78 -0.40
N ASP A 225 -7.62 14.22 -0.27
CA ASP A 225 -8.39 14.13 0.98
C ASP A 225 -8.55 12.69 1.50
N PRO A 226 -8.78 11.65 0.65
CA PRO A 226 -8.88 10.28 1.12
C PRO A 226 -7.65 9.78 1.90
N VAL A 227 -6.44 10.27 1.58
CA VAL A 227 -5.21 9.94 2.32
C VAL A 227 -5.24 10.54 3.73
N SER A 228 -5.68 11.81 3.83
CA SER A 228 -5.83 12.49 5.11
C SER A 228 -6.89 11.83 5.99
N VAL A 229 -7.98 11.33 5.37
CA VAL A 229 -9.01 10.59 6.10
C VAL A 229 -8.43 9.28 6.64
N ALA A 230 -7.73 8.47 5.83
CA ALA A 230 -7.12 7.22 6.29
C ALA A 230 -6.19 7.45 7.50
N ALA A 231 -5.35 8.49 7.47
CA ALA A 231 -4.47 8.84 8.59
C ALA A 231 -5.25 9.23 9.86
N ARG A 232 -6.38 9.94 9.70
CA ARG A 232 -7.23 10.29 10.84
C ARG A 232 -7.99 9.08 11.41
N LEU A 233 -8.44 8.15 10.55
CA LEU A 233 -9.07 6.91 10.96
C LEU A 233 -8.08 6.06 11.77
N GLU A 234 -6.83 5.96 11.31
CA GLU A 234 -5.78 5.29 12.05
C GLU A 234 -5.65 5.88 13.46
N SER A 235 -5.45 7.19 13.56
CA SER A 235 -5.25 7.86 14.86
C SER A 235 -6.43 7.70 15.83
N GLN A 236 -7.65 7.49 15.34
CA GLN A 236 -8.84 7.25 16.16
C GLN A 236 -8.92 5.81 16.69
N THR A 237 -8.16 4.86 16.15
CA THR A 237 -8.22 3.45 16.58
C THR A 237 -8.03 3.28 18.09
N LYS A 238 -7.13 4.08 18.68
CA LYS A 238 -6.90 4.09 20.14
C LYS A 238 -8.10 4.62 20.91
N SER A 239 -8.75 5.67 20.41
CA SER A 239 -9.90 6.32 21.08
C SER A 239 -11.15 5.44 21.08
N TYR A 240 -11.25 4.51 20.12
CA TYR A 240 -12.34 3.54 20.05
C TYR A 240 -12.00 2.16 20.61
N GLY A 241 -10.74 1.91 21.00
CA GLY A 241 -10.31 0.61 21.53
C GLY A 241 -10.35 -0.50 20.46
N VAL A 242 -10.12 -0.16 19.18
CA VAL A 242 -10.09 -1.10 18.07
C VAL A 242 -8.75 -1.03 17.34
N LEU A 243 -8.43 -2.07 16.59
CA LEU A 243 -7.18 -2.11 15.82
C LEU A 243 -7.34 -1.53 14.42
N ILE A 244 -8.52 -1.66 13.82
CA ILE A 244 -8.79 -1.23 12.45
C ILE A 244 -10.02 -0.33 12.44
N ILE A 245 -9.93 0.83 11.78
CA ILE A 245 -11.08 1.69 11.47
C ILE A 245 -11.16 1.88 9.96
N VAL A 246 -12.39 1.73 9.45
CA VAL A 246 -12.69 1.72 8.01
C VAL A 246 -13.69 2.83 7.69
N GLY A 247 -13.41 3.57 6.61
CA GLY A 247 -14.30 4.60 6.09
C GLY A 247 -15.47 4.01 5.28
N PRO A 248 -16.57 4.77 5.11
CA PRO A 248 -17.81 4.28 4.50
C PRO A 248 -17.62 3.84 3.05
N ASP A 249 -16.88 4.58 2.23
CA ASP A 249 -16.66 4.23 0.83
C ASP A 249 -15.93 2.87 0.70
N THR A 250 -15.05 2.53 1.65
CA THR A 250 -14.40 1.22 1.68
C THR A 250 -15.39 0.11 1.98
N VAL A 251 -16.29 0.34 2.95
CA VAL A 251 -17.37 -0.60 3.32
C VAL A 251 -18.26 -0.87 2.09
N ASP A 252 -18.68 0.18 1.40
CA ASP A 252 -19.53 0.08 0.21
C ASP A 252 -18.85 -0.72 -0.91
N HIS A 253 -17.56 -0.47 -1.17
CA HIS A 253 -16.80 -1.21 -2.18
C HIS A 253 -16.51 -2.66 -1.79
N CYS A 254 -16.43 -2.97 -0.49
CA CYS A 254 -16.29 -4.34 -0.01
C CYS A 254 -17.61 -5.13 -0.10
N GLY A 255 -18.75 -4.46 -0.07
CA GLY A 255 -20.06 -5.11 -0.04
C GLY A 255 -20.19 -6.15 1.08
N ASN A 256 -20.62 -7.34 0.75
CA ASN A 256 -20.88 -8.43 1.71
C ASN A 256 -19.64 -9.33 1.97
N ASN A 257 -18.44 -8.91 1.60
CA ASN A 257 -17.23 -9.73 1.81
C ASN A 257 -16.79 -9.79 3.28
N PHE A 258 -17.24 -8.84 4.10
CA PHE A 258 -16.91 -8.76 5.52
C PHE A 258 -18.16 -8.40 6.32
N ASP A 259 -18.15 -8.79 7.59
CA ASP A 259 -19.12 -8.33 8.57
C ASP A 259 -18.64 -6.97 9.14
N TRP A 260 -19.55 -5.99 9.19
CA TRP A 260 -19.25 -4.64 9.60
C TRP A 260 -19.89 -4.30 10.94
N TRP A 261 -19.14 -3.58 11.76
CA TRP A 261 -19.58 -3.01 13.03
C TRP A 261 -19.43 -1.50 12.95
N GLU A 262 -20.56 -0.79 12.98
CA GLU A 262 -20.55 0.67 13.00
C GLU A 262 -20.02 1.15 14.36
N LEU A 263 -18.98 1.98 14.35
CA LEU A 263 -18.38 2.51 15.56
C LEU A 263 -19.02 3.84 15.99
N ASP A 264 -19.16 4.76 15.04
CA ASP A 264 -19.62 6.12 15.32
C ASP A 264 -19.94 6.88 14.02
N ASN A 265 -20.52 8.07 14.18
CA ASN A 265 -20.62 9.09 13.15
C ASN A 265 -19.78 10.30 13.60
N ILE A 266 -18.66 10.54 12.92
CA ILE A 266 -17.65 11.50 13.36
C ILE A 266 -17.45 12.64 12.36
N ALA A 267 -17.29 13.85 12.87
CA ALA A 267 -16.72 14.95 12.12
C ALA A 267 -15.20 14.98 12.36
N VAL A 268 -14.43 14.58 11.34
CA VAL A 268 -12.97 14.66 11.42
C VAL A 268 -12.51 16.11 11.19
N LYS A 269 -11.50 16.55 11.90
CA LYS A 269 -11.00 17.92 11.83
C LYS A 269 -10.68 18.33 10.38
N GLY A 270 -11.30 19.43 9.91
CA GLY A 270 -11.13 19.95 8.55
C GLY A 270 -12.06 19.34 7.50
N LYS A 271 -13.04 18.51 7.91
CA LYS A 271 -14.21 18.14 7.10
C LYS A 271 -15.48 18.71 7.73
N GLU A 272 -16.33 19.30 6.90
CA GLU A 272 -17.64 19.79 7.33
C GLU A 272 -18.66 18.65 7.40
N GLU A 273 -18.55 17.67 6.51
CA GLU A 273 -19.43 16.51 6.46
C GLU A 273 -18.95 15.41 7.40
N PRO A 274 -19.82 14.93 8.30
CA PRO A 274 -19.52 13.79 9.15
C PRO A 274 -19.44 12.51 8.33
N LEU A 275 -18.64 11.56 8.80
CA LEU A 275 -18.56 10.25 8.18
C LEU A 275 -18.82 9.16 9.21
N ARG A 276 -19.56 8.13 8.81
CA ARG A 276 -19.69 6.90 9.59
C ARG A 276 -18.42 6.09 9.50
N ILE A 277 -18.00 5.55 10.61
CA ILE A 277 -16.79 4.73 10.70
C ILE A 277 -17.14 3.35 11.22
N TYR A 278 -16.38 2.38 10.74
CA TYR A 278 -16.66 0.96 10.96
C TYR A 278 -15.40 0.21 11.38
N THR A 279 -15.61 -0.96 11.98
CA THR A 279 -14.58 -1.99 12.13
C THR A 279 -15.09 -3.33 11.64
N ILE A 280 -14.21 -4.33 11.55
CA ILE A 280 -14.55 -5.66 11.04
C ILE A 280 -15.04 -6.50 12.23
N HIS A 281 -16.33 -6.58 12.39
CA HIS A 281 -17.00 -7.46 13.35
C HIS A 281 -18.49 -7.56 13.01
N LYS A 282 -19.13 -8.64 13.40
CA LYS A 282 -20.56 -8.83 13.15
C LYS A 282 -21.38 -7.97 14.10
N GLN A 283 -22.19 -7.07 13.55
CA GLN A 283 -23.09 -6.22 14.31
C GLN A 283 -24.20 -7.02 14.97
N THR A 284 -24.57 -6.65 16.20
CA THR A 284 -25.65 -7.30 16.96
C THR A 284 -26.83 -6.35 17.13
N PRO A 285 -28.06 -6.87 17.36
CA PRO A 285 -29.22 -6.03 17.64
C PRO A 285 -29.04 -5.14 18.88
N GLU A 286 -28.30 -5.60 19.88
CA GLU A 286 -27.96 -4.84 21.07
C GLU A 286 -27.08 -3.64 20.73
N HIS A 287 -26.12 -3.82 19.81
CA HIS A 287 -25.28 -2.73 19.35
C HIS A 287 -26.06 -1.70 18.54
N GLU A 288 -26.99 -2.11 17.70
CA GLU A 288 -27.90 -1.18 17.03
C GLU A 288 -28.71 -0.36 18.03
N ALA A 289 -29.21 -1.00 19.09
CA ALA A 289 -29.90 -0.31 20.15
C ALA A 289 -28.99 0.66 20.93
N PHE A 290 -27.71 0.31 21.13
CA PHE A 290 -26.68 1.18 21.70
C PHE A 290 -26.50 2.42 20.83
N LEU A 291 -26.25 2.27 19.53
CA LEU A 291 -26.04 3.39 18.60
C LEU A 291 -27.26 4.30 18.51
N ASN A 292 -28.47 3.73 18.42
CA ASN A 292 -29.71 4.48 18.39
C ASN A 292 -29.90 5.37 19.65
N ASN A 293 -29.56 4.84 20.82
CA ASN A 293 -29.60 5.63 22.06
C ASN A 293 -28.48 6.65 22.11
N TYR A 294 -27.30 6.32 21.64
CA TYR A 294 -26.13 7.21 21.60
C TYR A 294 -26.40 8.43 20.71
N TYR A 295 -26.84 8.21 19.48
CA TYR A 295 -27.14 9.28 18.54
C TYR A 295 -28.32 10.14 18.99
N ALA A 296 -29.32 9.53 19.58
CA ALA A 296 -30.46 10.27 20.19
C ALA A 296 -30.10 11.04 21.47
N GLY A 297 -28.87 10.92 21.97
CA GLY A 297 -28.43 11.56 23.21
C GLY A 297 -29.07 10.99 24.48
N LYS A 298 -29.63 9.78 24.44
CA LYS A 298 -30.24 9.06 25.56
C LYS A 298 -29.19 8.27 26.33
N TRP A 299 -28.15 8.94 26.81
CA TRP A 299 -26.96 8.30 27.37
C TRP A 299 -27.22 7.62 28.72
N GLU A 300 -28.21 8.07 29.47
CA GLU A 300 -28.62 7.43 30.71
C GLU A 300 -29.05 5.98 30.49
N ILE A 301 -29.79 5.71 29.42
CA ILE A 301 -30.20 4.33 29.03
C ILE A 301 -28.99 3.46 28.74
N ILE A 302 -27.97 4.05 28.12
CA ILE A 302 -26.73 3.32 27.82
C ILE A 302 -26.00 2.94 29.10
N PHE A 303 -25.88 3.88 30.06
CA PHE A 303 -25.24 3.62 31.34
C PHE A 303 -25.94 2.49 32.12
N GLU A 304 -27.26 2.47 32.09
CA GLU A 304 -28.06 1.41 32.75
C GLU A 304 -27.87 0.03 32.08
N LYS A 305 -27.71 0.00 30.75
CA LYS A 305 -27.69 -1.24 29.96
C LYS A 305 -26.27 -1.66 29.49
N ILE A 306 -25.25 -1.00 29.98
CA ILE A 306 -23.87 -1.22 29.43
C ILE A 306 -23.42 -2.69 29.54
N GLN A 307 -23.80 -3.39 30.60
CA GLN A 307 -23.44 -4.79 30.78
C GLN A 307 -24.10 -5.68 29.71
N THR A 308 -25.36 -5.40 29.38
CA THR A 308 -26.08 -6.13 28.29
C THR A 308 -25.37 -6.00 26.96
N TYR A 309 -24.88 -4.79 26.62
CA TYR A 309 -24.15 -4.54 25.39
C TYR A 309 -22.80 -5.26 25.37
N LYS A 310 -22.06 -5.25 26.48
CA LYS A 310 -20.79 -5.97 26.62
C LYS A 310 -20.97 -7.48 26.54
N ASP A 311 -22.00 -8.03 27.17
CA ASP A 311 -22.28 -9.46 27.15
C ASP A 311 -22.69 -9.96 25.76
N ALA A 312 -23.36 -9.12 24.97
CA ALA A 312 -23.74 -9.43 23.58
C ALA A 312 -22.53 -9.44 22.61
N ALA A 313 -21.48 -8.66 22.91
CA ALA A 313 -20.26 -8.61 22.10
C ALA A 313 -19.01 -8.44 23.00
N PRO A 314 -18.59 -9.51 23.68
CA PRO A 314 -17.44 -9.45 24.60
C PRO A 314 -16.13 -9.01 23.92
N GLN A 315 -15.96 -9.30 22.64
CA GLN A 315 -14.79 -8.91 21.82
C GLN A 315 -14.71 -7.38 21.64
N MET A 316 -15.83 -6.67 21.81
CA MET A 316 -15.95 -5.22 21.69
C MET A 316 -16.00 -4.52 23.05
N ALA A 317 -15.57 -5.20 24.13
CA ALA A 317 -15.61 -4.65 25.48
C ALA A 317 -14.82 -3.33 25.59
N ASP A 318 -13.62 -3.27 25.03
CA ASP A 318 -12.75 -2.07 25.03
C ASP A 318 -13.42 -0.90 24.29
N TYR A 319 -14.10 -1.17 23.20
CA TYR A 319 -14.89 -0.17 22.48
C TYR A 319 -15.96 0.44 23.39
N TYR A 320 -16.77 -0.40 24.05
CA TYR A 320 -17.80 0.11 24.95
C TYR A 320 -17.22 0.87 26.15
N GLU A 321 -16.09 0.43 26.71
CA GLU A 321 -15.40 1.14 27.79
C GLU A 321 -14.96 2.55 27.37
N ASN A 322 -14.35 2.66 26.18
CA ASN A 322 -13.94 3.95 25.65
C ASN A 322 -15.14 4.86 25.34
N MET A 323 -16.22 4.31 24.80
CA MET A 323 -17.45 5.06 24.55
C MET A 323 -18.06 5.57 25.86
N ILE A 324 -18.13 4.74 26.90
CA ILE A 324 -18.61 5.14 28.24
C ILE A 324 -17.70 6.19 28.85
N ALA A 325 -16.37 6.02 28.78
CA ALA A 325 -15.43 7.02 29.31
C ALA A 325 -15.65 8.40 28.64
N ARG A 326 -15.83 8.40 27.33
CA ARG A 326 -16.14 9.62 26.56
C ARG A 326 -17.48 10.25 26.98
N MET A 327 -18.53 9.45 27.07
CA MET A 327 -19.86 9.97 27.47
C MET A 327 -19.86 10.55 28.89
N LYS A 328 -19.07 10.01 29.80
CA LYS A 328 -18.90 10.52 31.18
C LYS A 328 -18.26 11.93 31.24
N MET A 329 -17.53 12.33 30.18
CA MET A 329 -17.01 13.71 30.10
C MET A 329 -18.11 14.75 29.85
N GLY A 330 -19.32 14.31 29.55
CA GLY A 330 -20.49 15.15 29.36
C GLY A 330 -20.94 15.27 27.92
N LYS A 331 -22.25 15.36 27.74
CA LYS A 331 -22.87 15.54 26.44
C LYS A 331 -22.71 16.99 25.97
N PRO A 332 -22.20 17.27 24.77
CA PRO A 332 -22.18 18.62 24.21
C PRO A 332 -23.59 19.23 24.14
N ASN A 333 -23.69 20.52 24.39
CA ASN A 333 -24.99 21.24 24.34
C ASN A 333 -25.61 21.21 22.93
N ASP A 334 -24.79 21.15 21.90
CA ASP A 334 -25.15 21.08 20.47
C ASP A 334 -25.14 19.64 19.92
N TRP A 335 -25.32 18.65 20.80
CA TRP A 335 -25.31 17.25 20.40
C TRP A 335 -26.39 16.95 19.36
N ASN A 336 -25.95 16.51 18.22
CA ASN A 336 -26.77 16.15 17.05
C ASN A 336 -26.47 14.74 16.51
N GLY A 337 -25.91 13.85 17.35
CA GLY A 337 -25.52 12.52 16.95
C GLY A 337 -24.17 12.44 16.22
N ILE A 338 -23.39 13.54 16.20
CA ILE A 338 -22.10 13.59 15.53
C ILE A 338 -21.02 13.90 16.57
N TYR A 339 -20.06 12.99 16.69
CA TYR A 339 -18.89 13.23 17.53
C TYR A 339 -17.85 14.09 16.81
N ARG A 340 -17.47 15.19 17.43
CA ARG A 340 -16.41 16.07 16.92
C ARG A 340 -15.09 15.73 17.60
N ALA A 341 -14.21 15.00 16.88
CA ALA A 341 -12.90 14.66 17.40
C ALA A 341 -12.03 15.91 17.58
N THR A 342 -11.63 16.19 18.83
CA THR A 342 -10.83 17.36 19.21
C THR A 342 -9.33 17.10 19.19
N SER A 343 -8.89 15.84 19.22
CA SER A 343 -7.48 15.43 19.15
C SER A 343 -7.03 15.20 17.70
N LYS A 344 -5.74 15.50 17.47
CA LYS A 344 -5.04 15.12 16.22
C LYS A 344 -4.77 13.65 16.23
#